data_0fbb15b3f9ece5eb0c30718ba09b67d2
#
_entry.id   0fbb15b3f9ece5eb0c30718ba09b67d2
#
_cell.length_a   1.000
_cell.length_b   1.000
_cell.length_c   1.000
_cell.angle_alpha   90.00
_cell.angle_beta   90.00
_cell.angle_gamma   90.00
#
_symmetry.space_group_name_H-M   'P 1'
#
loop_
_entity.id
_entity.type
_entity.pdbx_description
1 polymer ?
#
loop_
_entity_poly.entity_id
_entity_poly.type
_entity_poly.pdbx_seq_one_letter_code
_entity_poly.pdbx_strand_id
1 'polypeptide(L)'
;YPRILKDHFAIDFICDTLRMMTMNLEDPHQVEDAMEKQLEKHHHEAADPAHAMQTMADGLPALGIVAAVLGVIKTMGAIESPPSVLGGYIGGALVGTFLGVFIAYGFVGPFAAYMQAVYDEEHSFYKIIQDVLVAHLHGNAAQISVEIGRGGVPTKMQPSFTELETALDSIPAEVG
;
A
#
# COMPACT_ATOMS: atom_id res chain seq x y z
N TYR A 1 -13.35 19.61 -8.59
CA TYR A 1 -12.44 18.67 -7.87
C TYR A 1 -11.74 17.72 -8.85
N PRO A 2 -10.82 18.22 -9.69
CA PRO A 2 -10.28 17.46 -10.83
C PRO A 2 -9.38 16.27 -10.43
N ARG A 3 -8.93 16.18 -9.18
CA ARG A 3 -8.15 15.04 -8.69
C ARG A 3 -9.04 13.83 -8.42
N ILE A 4 -10.16 14.02 -7.74
CA ILE A 4 -11.14 12.94 -7.46
C ILE A 4 -11.76 12.45 -8.78
N LEU A 5 -12.05 13.36 -9.73
CA LEU A 5 -12.60 13.00 -11.04
C LEU A 5 -11.63 12.18 -11.94
N LYS A 6 -10.36 12.09 -11.58
CA LYS A 6 -9.38 11.24 -12.27
C LYS A 6 -9.21 9.88 -11.60
N ASP A 7 -9.68 9.75 -10.38
CA ASP A 7 -9.65 8.52 -9.62
C ASP A 7 -10.94 7.74 -9.84
N HIS A 8 -10.90 6.79 -10.78
CA HIS A 8 -12.06 5.98 -11.16
C HIS A 8 -12.58 5.16 -9.98
N PHE A 9 -11.70 4.62 -9.14
CA PHE A 9 -12.12 3.85 -7.97
C PHE A 9 -12.87 4.70 -6.96
N ALA A 10 -12.35 5.91 -6.63
CA ALA A 10 -13.03 6.81 -5.71
C ALA A 10 -14.43 7.21 -6.20
N ILE A 11 -14.57 7.50 -7.51
CA ILE A 11 -15.87 7.86 -8.09
C ILE A 11 -16.84 6.68 -8.00
N ASP A 12 -16.43 5.50 -8.47
CA ASP A 12 -17.28 4.31 -8.46
C ASP A 12 -17.67 3.95 -7.03
N PHE A 13 -16.74 3.99 -6.10
CA PHE A 13 -16.97 3.74 -4.68
C PHE A 13 -18.01 4.69 -4.06
N ILE A 14 -17.88 6.00 -4.32
CA ILE A 14 -18.86 7.00 -3.84
C ILE A 14 -20.22 6.81 -4.52
N CYS A 15 -20.25 6.68 -5.84
CA CYS A 15 -21.50 6.57 -6.58
C CYS A 15 -22.26 5.29 -6.26
N ASP A 16 -21.58 4.16 -6.13
CA ASP A 16 -22.21 2.89 -5.81
C ASP A 16 -22.75 2.89 -4.37
N THR A 17 -22.01 3.49 -3.43
CA THR A 17 -22.47 3.66 -2.05
C THR A 17 -23.72 4.55 -2.01
N LEU A 18 -23.71 5.71 -2.67
CA LEU A 18 -24.87 6.59 -2.73
C LEU A 18 -26.07 5.90 -3.41
N ARG A 19 -25.83 5.09 -4.42
CA ARG A 19 -26.89 4.28 -5.06
C ARG A 19 -27.47 3.23 -4.09
N MET A 20 -26.61 2.53 -3.32
CA MET A 20 -27.08 1.60 -2.28
C MET A 20 -27.94 2.32 -1.25
N MET A 21 -27.56 3.52 -0.83
CA MET A 21 -28.35 4.33 0.11
C MET A 21 -29.75 4.70 -0.43
N THR A 22 -29.90 4.88 -1.75
CA THR A 22 -31.21 5.17 -2.37
C THR A 22 -32.11 3.94 -2.51
N MET A 23 -31.59 2.73 -2.35
CA MET A 23 -32.33 1.47 -2.47
C MET A 23 -33.13 1.08 -1.21
N ASN A 24 -33.25 1.99 -0.23
CA ASN A 24 -33.94 1.74 1.06
C ASN A 24 -33.41 0.48 1.78
N LEU A 25 -32.10 0.33 1.87
CA LEU A 25 -31.50 -0.67 2.75
C LEU A 25 -31.78 -0.27 4.20
N GLU A 26 -32.57 -1.10 4.88
CA GLU A 26 -33.04 -0.82 6.25
C GLU A 26 -31.90 -0.85 7.29
N ASP A 27 -30.76 -1.49 6.94
CA ASP A 27 -29.65 -1.68 7.87
C ASP A 27 -28.36 -1.00 7.38
N PRO A 28 -27.96 0.13 8.02
CA PRO A 28 -26.70 0.83 7.72
C PRO A 28 -25.47 -0.05 7.82
N HIS A 29 -25.45 -1.06 8.70
CA HIS A 29 -24.31 -1.96 8.87
C HIS A 29 -24.04 -2.83 7.64
N GLN A 30 -25.10 -3.19 6.87
CA GLN A 30 -24.89 -3.95 5.63
C GLN A 30 -24.16 -3.14 4.56
N VAL A 31 -24.43 -1.84 4.50
CA VAL A 31 -23.72 -0.93 3.57
C VAL A 31 -22.27 -0.75 4.01
N GLU A 32 -22.05 -0.55 5.31
CA GLU A 32 -20.71 -0.44 5.90
C GLU A 32 -19.88 -1.69 5.62
N ASP A 33 -20.40 -2.89 5.86
CA ASP A 33 -19.74 -4.16 5.57
C ASP A 33 -19.43 -4.34 4.09
N ALA A 34 -20.32 -3.90 3.20
CA ALA A 34 -20.09 -3.96 1.75
C ALA A 34 -18.97 -3.03 1.32
N MET A 35 -18.94 -1.81 1.87
CA MET A 35 -17.88 -0.82 1.63
C MET A 35 -16.53 -1.32 2.13
N GLU A 36 -16.46 -1.89 3.35
CA GLU A 36 -15.22 -2.43 3.91
C GLU A 36 -14.64 -3.52 3.03
N LYS A 37 -15.46 -4.50 2.61
CA LYS A 37 -15.03 -5.57 1.70
C LYS A 37 -14.53 -5.06 0.36
N GLN A 38 -15.16 -4.01 -0.17
CA GLN A 38 -14.73 -3.40 -1.42
C GLN A 38 -13.37 -2.70 -1.27
N LEU A 39 -13.15 -1.99 -0.16
CA LEU A 39 -11.87 -1.35 0.15
C LEU A 39 -10.76 -2.36 0.38
N GLU A 40 -11.00 -3.40 1.19
CA GLU A 40 -10.04 -4.46 1.45
C GLU A 40 -9.62 -5.17 0.15
N LYS A 41 -10.61 -5.49 -0.71
CA LYS A 41 -10.33 -6.11 -2.00
C LYS A 41 -9.45 -5.20 -2.86
N HIS A 42 -9.80 -3.92 -3.00
CA HIS A 42 -9.03 -2.96 -3.77
C HIS A 42 -7.60 -2.79 -3.24
N HIS A 43 -7.46 -2.67 -1.92
CA HIS A 43 -6.15 -2.55 -1.28
C HIS A 43 -5.26 -3.79 -1.54
N HIS A 44 -5.82 -5.00 -1.38
CA HIS A 44 -5.10 -6.23 -1.69
C HIS A 44 -4.64 -6.30 -3.15
N GLU A 45 -5.53 -6.04 -4.10
CA GLU A 45 -5.21 -6.05 -5.52
C GLU A 45 -4.16 -4.99 -5.89
N ALA A 46 -4.25 -3.80 -5.32
CA ALA A 46 -3.28 -2.71 -5.53
C ALA A 46 -1.91 -3.03 -4.92
N ALA A 47 -1.86 -3.70 -3.76
CA ALA A 47 -0.61 -4.02 -3.06
C ALA A 47 0.12 -5.26 -3.62
N ASP A 48 -0.50 -6.07 -4.48
CA ASP A 48 0.11 -7.28 -5.07
C ASP A 48 1.51 -7.05 -5.66
N PRO A 49 1.79 -5.95 -6.42
CA PRO A 49 3.14 -5.69 -6.92
C PRO A 49 4.18 -5.48 -5.82
N ALA A 50 3.80 -4.82 -4.71
CA ALA A 50 4.69 -4.62 -3.57
C ALA A 50 5.00 -5.95 -2.87
N HIS A 51 4.01 -6.82 -2.70
CA HIS A 51 4.19 -8.17 -2.17
C HIS A 51 5.08 -9.04 -3.05
N ALA A 52 4.91 -8.97 -4.38
CA ALA A 52 5.77 -9.68 -5.32
C ALA A 52 7.23 -9.21 -5.22
N MET A 53 7.47 -7.90 -5.12
CA MET A 53 8.80 -7.33 -4.91
C MET A 53 9.41 -7.74 -3.57
N GLN A 54 8.61 -7.78 -2.49
CA GLN A 54 9.07 -8.25 -1.19
C GLN A 54 9.47 -9.73 -1.24
N THR A 55 8.68 -10.58 -1.88
CA THR A 55 8.99 -11.99 -2.08
C THR A 55 10.31 -12.19 -2.84
N MET A 56 10.56 -11.33 -3.85
CA MET A 56 11.83 -11.33 -4.56
C MET A 56 13.00 -10.90 -3.65
N ALA A 57 12.81 -9.85 -2.84
CA ALA A 57 13.82 -9.40 -1.87
C ALA A 57 14.20 -10.51 -0.89
N ASP A 58 13.20 -11.24 -0.38
CA ASP A 58 13.40 -12.34 0.58
C ASP A 58 14.12 -13.54 -0.04
N GLY A 59 13.93 -13.77 -1.34
CA GLY A 59 14.58 -14.86 -2.08
C GLY A 59 16.05 -14.59 -2.46
N LEU A 60 16.44 -13.34 -2.66
CA LEU A 60 17.80 -12.99 -3.13
C LEU A 60 18.93 -13.45 -2.20
N PRO A 61 18.85 -13.32 -0.86
CA PRO A 61 19.88 -13.84 0.04
C PRO A 61 20.06 -15.35 -0.07
N ALA A 62 18.95 -16.10 -0.19
CA ALA A 62 18.98 -17.54 -0.37
C ALA A 62 19.70 -17.94 -1.67
N LEU A 63 19.45 -17.24 -2.76
CA LEU A 63 20.17 -17.43 -4.03
C LEU A 63 21.66 -17.10 -3.89
N GLY A 64 22.02 -16.08 -3.10
CA GLY A 64 23.42 -15.77 -2.76
C GLY A 64 24.11 -16.93 -2.02
N ILE A 65 23.42 -17.58 -1.07
CA ILE A 65 23.93 -18.77 -0.37
C ILE A 65 24.13 -19.92 -1.35
N VAL A 66 23.16 -20.17 -2.25
CA VAL A 66 23.29 -21.21 -3.29
C VAL A 66 24.52 -20.96 -4.14
N ALA A 67 24.75 -19.73 -4.56
CA ALA A 67 25.95 -19.37 -5.33
C ALA A 67 27.25 -19.65 -4.55
N ALA A 68 27.27 -19.36 -3.25
CA ALA A 68 28.41 -19.65 -2.39
C ALA A 68 28.69 -21.17 -2.29
N VAL A 69 27.65 -21.98 -2.07
CA VAL A 69 27.75 -23.44 -2.00
C VAL A 69 28.30 -24.02 -3.32
N LEU A 70 27.79 -23.56 -4.46
CA LEU A 70 28.30 -23.97 -5.77
C LEU A 70 29.78 -23.56 -5.96
N GLY A 71 30.16 -22.39 -5.48
CA GLY A 71 31.55 -21.93 -5.49
C GLY A 71 32.47 -22.82 -4.64
N VAL A 72 32.01 -23.24 -3.45
CA VAL A 72 32.72 -24.17 -2.60
C VAL A 72 32.87 -25.57 -3.26
N ILE A 73 31.82 -26.08 -3.87
CA ILE A 73 31.87 -27.36 -4.61
C ILE A 73 32.91 -27.30 -5.72
N LYS A 74 32.92 -26.18 -6.48
CA LYS A 74 33.92 -25.96 -7.54
C LYS A 74 35.34 -25.90 -6.98
N THR A 75 35.54 -25.24 -5.85
CA THR A 75 36.86 -25.16 -5.18
C THR A 75 37.35 -26.54 -4.75
N MET A 76 36.46 -27.35 -4.17
CA MET A 76 36.80 -28.72 -3.74
C MET A 76 37.18 -29.62 -4.93
N GLY A 77 36.51 -29.46 -6.08
CA GLY A 77 36.85 -30.17 -7.31
C GLY A 77 38.21 -29.75 -7.92
N ALA A 78 38.76 -28.62 -7.49
CA ALA A 78 40.06 -28.09 -7.97
C ALA A 78 41.12 -28.08 -6.87
N ILE A 79 41.02 -28.95 -5.84
CA ILE A 79 41.88 -28.91 -4.64
C ILE A 79 43.37 -29.10 -4.93
N GLU A 80 43.71 -29.75 -6.05
CA GLU A 80 45.10 -29.93 -6.51
C GLU A 80 45.67 -28.72 -7.26
N SER A 81 44.84 -27.70 -7.49
CA SER A 81 45.24 -26.47 -8.19
C SER A 81 46.07 -25.54 -7.28
N PRO A 82 46.88 -24.64 -7.86
CA PRO A 82 47.63 -23.64 -7.08
C PRO A 82 46.73 -22.84 -6.15
N PRO A 83 47.21 -22.42 -4.95
CA PRO A 83 46.43 -21.62 -3.98
C PRO A 83 45.82 -20.35 -4.54
N SER A 84 46.45 -19.72 -5.53
CA SER A 84 45.94 -18.52 -6.22
C SER A 84 44.63 -18.80 -6.99
N VAL A 85 44.49 -19.99 -7.59
CA VAL A 85 43.30 -20.42 -8.31
C VAL A 85 42.16 -20.72 -7.31
N LEU A 86 42.48 -21.44 -6.23
CA LEU A 86 41.50 -21.74 -5.15
C LEU A 86 41.00 -20.45 -4.51
N GLY A 87 41.88 -19.50 -4.24
CA GLY A 87 41.51 -18.17 -3.70
C GLY A 87 40.53 -17.41 -4.63
N GLY A 88 40.72 -17.52 -5.95
CA GLY A 88 39.80 -16.95 -6.93
C GLY A 88 38.40 -17.56 -6.88
N TYR A 89 38.30 -18.90 -6.75
CA TYR A 89 37.01 -19.58 -6.62
C TYR A 89 36.29 -19.25 -5.31
N ILE A 90 37.01 -19.21 -4.20
CA ILE A 90 36.46 -18.83 -2.88
C ILE A 90 36.00 -17.37 -2.94
N GLY A 91 36.81 -16.47 -3.47
CA GLY A 91 36.42 -15.06 -3.62
C GLY A 91 35.14 -14.87 -4.44
N GLY A 92 35.05 -15.58 -5.59
CA GLY A 92 33.83 -15.58 -6.41
C GLY A 92 32.58 -16.08 -5.68
N ALA A 93 32.73 -17.15 -4.86
CA ALA A 93 31.63 -17.66 -4.02
C ALA A 93 31.13 -16.64 -3.00
N LEU A 94 32.04 -15.95 -2.33
CA LEU A 94 31.72 -14.91 -1.34
C LEU A 94 31.05 -13.69 -1.97
N VAL A 95 31.48 -13.31 -3.19
CA VAL A 95 30.83 -12.22 -3.95
C VAL A 95 29.36 -12.55 -4.25
N GLY A 96 29.04 -13.80 -4.58
CA GLY A 96 27.66 -14.23 -4.79
C GLY A 96 26.76 -13.99 -3.57
N THR A 97 27.24 -14.38 -2.38
CA THR A 97 26.52 -14.13 -1.12
C THR A 97 26.38 -12.64 -0.84
N PHE A 98 27.48 -11.89 -0.98
CA PHE A 98 27.47 -10.45 -0.78
C PHE A 98 26.46 -9.75 -1.68
N LEU A 99 26.45 -10.05 -2.97
CA LEU A 99 25.52 -9.44 -3.92
C LEU A 99 24.07 -9.79 -3.61
N GLY A 100 23.78 -11.05 -3.26
CA GLY A 100 22.42 -11.47 -2.88
C GLY A 100 21.88 -10.64 -1.73
N VAL A 101 22.64 -10.52 -0.64
CA VAL A 101 22.29 -9.72 0.54
C VAL A 101 22.22 -8.22 0.21
N PHE A 102 23.21 -7.71 -0.52
CA PHE A 102 23.31 -6.29 -0.82
C PHE A 102 22.15 -5.80 -1.71
N ILE A 103 21.80 -6.55 -2.74
CA ILE A 103 20.66 -6.20 -3.63
C ILE A 103 19.33 -6.32 -2.87
N ALA A 104 19.18 -7.39 -2.09
CA ALA A 104 17.95 -7.62 -1.31
C ALA A 104 17.65 -6.46 -0.36
N TYR A 105 18.57 -6.17 0.53
CA TYR A 105 18.36 -5.20 1.61
C TYR A 105 18.78 -3.77 1.27
N GLY A 106 19.66 -3.59 0.27
CA GLY A 106 20.08 -2.27 -0.17
C GLY A 106 19.12 -1.61 -1.17
N PHE A 107 18.38 -2.40 -1.94
CA PHE A 107 17.56 -1.86 -3.03
C PHE A 107 16.15 -2.44 -3.07
N VAL A 108 16.00 -3.76 -3.25
CA VAL A 108 14.70 -4.36 -3.56
C VAL A 108 13.75 -4.26 -2.37
N GLY A 109 14.21 -4.60 -1.16
CA GLY A 109 13.42 -4.50 0.07
C GLY A 109 12.94 -3.08 0.37
N PRO A 110 13.83 -2.06 0.42
CA PRO A 110 13.43 -0.67 0.61
C PRO A 110 12.46 -0.17 -0.47
N PHE A 111 12.62 -0.61 -1.71
CA PHE A 111 11.71 -0.24 -2.80
C PHE A 111 10.34 -0.87 -2.61
N ALA A 112 10.27 -2.17 -2.26
CA ALA A 112 9.02 -2.85 -1.94
C ALA A 112 8.29 -2.19 -0.76
N ALA A 113 9.02 -1.86 0.31
CA ALA A 113 8.48 -1.16 1.47
C ALA A 113 7.94 0.24 1.12
N TYR A 114 8.62 0.97 0.24
CA TYR A 114 8.13 2.26 -0.23
C TYR A 114 6.84 2.13 -1.06
N MET A 115 6.78 1.14 -1.95
CA MET A 115 5.56 0.86 -2.72
C MET A 115 4.39 0.54 -1.77
N GLN A 116 4.61 -0.33 -0.78
CA GLN A 116 3.59 -0.68 0.21
C GLN A 116 3.09 0.57 0.96
N ALA A 117 3.99 1.45 1.41
CA ALA A 117 3.61 2.67 2.11
C ALA A 117 2.74 3.60 1.24
N VAL A 118 2.97 3.66 -0.07
CA VAL A 118 2.13 4.44 -1.00
C VAL A 118 0.72 3.85 -1.11
N TYR A 119 0.60 2.52 -1.22
CA TYR A 119 -0.71 1.86 -1.26
C TYR A 119 -1.47 1.96 0.07
N ASP A 120 -0.76 1.93 1.20
CA ASP A 120 -1.36 2.13 2.53
C ASP A 120 -1.88 3.57 2.70
N GLU A 121 -1.16 4.57 2.16
CA GLU A 121 -1.61 5.97 2.17
C GLU A 121 -2.86 6.15 1.28
N GLU A 122 -2.89 5.53 0.11
CA GLU A 122 -4.06 5.55 -0.78
C GLU A 122 -5.27 4.85 -0.13
N HIS A 123 -5.07 3.70 0.49
CA HIS A 123 -6.12 3.01 1.24
C HIS A 123 -6.68 3.88 2.37
N SER A 124 -5.81 4.58 3.11
CA SER A 124 -6.21 5.50 4.17
C SER A 124 -7.09 6.64 3.64
N PHE A 125 -6.81 7.14 2.44
CA PHE A 125 -7.65 8.14 1.79
C PHE A 125 -9.07 7.61 1.49
N TYR A 126 -9.20 6.41 0.95
CA TYR A 126 -10.51 5.81 0.70
C TYR A 126 -11.26 5.48 1.99
N LYS A 127 -10.54 5.11 3.06
CA LYS A 127 -11.13 4.89 4.38
C LYS A 127 -11.78 6.17 4.93
N ILE A 128 -11.16 7.32 4.75
CA ILE A 128 -11.75 8.62 5.13
C ILE A 128 -13.06 8.87 4.36
N ILE A 129 -13.11 8.54 3.08
CA ILE A 129 -14.34 8.65 2.28
C ILE A 129 -15.42 7.73 2.85
N GLN A 130 -15.07 6.49 3.19
CA GLN A 130 -15.98 5.54 3.84
C GLN A 130 -16.52 6.11 5.15
N ASP A 131 -15.66 6.62 6.04
CA ASP A 131 -16.04 7.15 7.34
C ASP A 131 -17.06 8.30 7.20
N VAL A 132 -16.88 9.19 6.21
CA VAL A 132 -17.83 10.27 5.90
C VAL A 132 -19.17 9.72 5.45
N LEU A 133 -19.18 8.77 4.51
CA LEU A 133 -20.41 8.20 3.95
C LEU A 133 -21.19 7.37 4.99
N VAL A 134 -20.49 6.57 5.77
CA VAL A 134 -21.07 5.78 6.87
C VAL A 134 -21.64 6.69 7.95
N ALA A 135 -20.92 7.75 8.33
CA ALA A 135 -21.44 8.74 9.28
C ALA A 135 -22.75 9.40 8.78
N HIS A 136 -22.80 9.73 7.49
CA HIS A 136 -24.01 10.28 6.88
C HIS A 136 -25.15 9.27 6.82
N LEU A 137 -24.85 8.01 6.51
CA LEU A 137 -25.81 6.90 6.52
C LEU A 137 -26.47 6.68 7.89
N HIS A 138 -25.72 6.89 8.98
CA HIS A 138 -26.25 6.87 10.35
C HIS A 138 -27.11 8.10 10.72
N GLY A 139 -27.41 8.98 9.78
CA GLY A 139 -28.29 10.14 9.96
C GLY A 139 -27.60 11.39 10.50
N ASN A 140 -26.28 11.44 10.52
CA ASN A 140 -25.56 12.66 10.86
C ASN A 140 -25.71 13.72 9.76
N ALA A 141 -25.77 14.99 10.17
CA ALA A 141 -25.71 16.11 9.22
C ALA A 141 -24.40 16.07 8.41
N ALA A 142 -24.44 16.52 7.17
CA ALA A 142 -23.28 16.50 6.26
C ALA A 142 -22.01 17.12 6.88
N GLN A 143 -22.15 18.25 7.59
CA GLN A 143 -21.04 18.91 8.28
C GLN A 143 -20.40 18.03 9.37
N ILE A 144 -21.22 17.32 10.15
CA ILE A 144 -20.73 16.39 11.19
C ILE A 144 -20.05 15.19 10.55
N SER A 145 -20.62 14.66 9.47
CA SER A 145 -20.02 13.54 8.73
C SER A 145 -18.64 13.86 8.19
N VAL A 146 -18.47 15.05 7.61
CA VAL A 146 -17.16 15.51 7.10
C VAL A 146 -16.17 15.75 8.25
N GLU A 147 -16.63 16.24 9.41
CA GLU A 147 -15.77 16.40 10.59
C GLU A 147 -15.27 15.04 11.13
N ILE A 148 -16.11 14.00 11.09
CA ILE A 148 -15.70 12.64 11.42
C ILE A 148 -14.60 12.17 10.46
N GLY A 149 -14.77 12.37 9.15
CA GLY A 149 -13.74 12.06 8.16
C GLY A 149 -12.44 12.85 8.35
N ARG A 150 -12.53 14.13 8.75
CA ARG A 150 -11.35 14.94 9.11
C ARG A 150 -10.55 14.27 10.24
N GLY A 151 -11.24 13.66 11.21
CA GLY A 151 -10.61 12.91 12.30
C GLY A 151 -9.76 11.72 11.83
N GLY A 152 -10.09 11.11 10.69
CA GLY A 152 -9.35 10.01 10.07
C GLY A 152 -8.11 10.45 9.28
N VAL A 153 -7.94 11.77 9.00
CA VAL A 153 -6.79 12.29 8.26
C VAL A 153 -5.52 12.21 9.12
N PRO A 154 -4.39 11.69 8.59
CA PRO A 154 -3.11 11.67 9.31
C PRO A 154 -2.75 13.05 9.86
N THR A 155 -2.31 13.11 11.13
CA THR A 155 -2.09 14.36 11.88
C THR A 155 -1.24 15.40 11.14
N LYS A 156 -0.28 14.95 10.33
CA LYS A 156 0.60 15.85 9.55
C LYS A 156 -0.12 16.58 8.41
N MET A 157 -1.23 16.03 7.92
CA MET A 157 -1.99 16.55 6.78
C MET A 157 -3.40 16.97 7.19
N GLN A 158 -3.77 16.75 8.46
CA GLN A 158 -5.10 17.04 8.98
C GLN A 158 -5.35 18.54 9.00
N PRO A 159 -6.37 19.05 8.28
CA PRO A 159 -6.73 20.46 8.35
C PRO A 159 -7.28 20.78 9.76
N SER A 160 -7.12 22.01 10.19
CA SER A 160 -7.76 22.50 11.40
C SER A 160 -9.29 22.56 11.24
N PHE A 161 -10.01 22.59 12.35
CA PHE A 161 -11.46 22.74 12.34
C PHE A 161 -11.93 23.99 11.56
N THR A 162 -11.25 25.12 11.79
CA THR A 162 -11.56 26.39 11.12
C THR A 162 -11.27 26.40 9.62
N GLU A 163 -10.25 25.67 9.18
CA GLU A 163 -9.96 25.50 7.75
C GLU A 163 -11.04 24.67 7.07
N LEU A 164 -11.51 23.59 7.71
CA LEU A 164 -12.60 22.78 7.21
C LEU A 164 -13.90 23.58 7.14
N GLU A 165 -14.26 24.30 8.19
CA GLU A 165 -15.46 25.15 8.25
C GLU A 165 -15.45 26.20 7.13
N THR A 166 -14.32 26.90 6.95
CA THR A 166 -14.15 27.87 5.86
C THR A 166 -14.30 27.23 4.48
N ALA A 167 -13.78 26.01 4.30
CA ALA A 167 -13.92 25.28 3.04
C ALA A 167 -15.38 24.87 2.77
N LEU A 168 -16.12 24.43 3.78
CA LEU A 168 -17.52 24.07 3.66
C LEU A 168 -18.39 25.30 3.33
N ASP A 169 -18.14 26.44 3.97
CA ASP A 169 -18.86 27.68 3.71
C ASP A 169 -18.62 28.23 2.29
N SER A 170 -17.51 27.86 1.67
CA SER A 170 -17.20 28.27 0.29
C SER A 170 -17.93 27.44 -0.77
N ILE A 171 -18.62 26.36 -0.39
CA ILE A 171 -19.41 25.52 -1.31
C ILE A 171 -20.72 26.24 -1.63
N PRO A 172 -21.07 26.49 -2.92
CA PRO A 172 -22.33 27.11 -3.29
C PRO A 172 -23.53 26.30 -2.77
N ALA A 173 -24.51 26.99 -2.18
CA ALA A 173 -25.72 26.40 -1.63
C ALA A 173 -26.66 25.70 -2.65
N GLU A 174 -26.34 25.80 -3.95
CA GLU A 174 -27.15 25.22 -5.04
C GLU A 174 -26.86 23.74 -5.36
N VAL A 175 -26.07 23.07 -4.54
CA VAL A 175 -25.76 21.64 -4.69
C VAL A 175 -26.47 20.82 -3.60
N GLY A 176 -27.65 21.29 -3.20
CA GLY A 176 -28.54 20.58 -2.27
C GLY A 176 -29.81 20.09 -2.98
#